data_d4a03f7f8b816952da4183c246ffca8c
#
_entry.id   d4a03f7f8b816952da4183c246ffca8c
#
_cell.length_a   1.000
_cell.length_b   1.000
_cell.length_c   1.000
_cell.angle_alpha   90.00
_cell.angle_beta   90.00
_cell.angle_gamma   90.00
#
_symmetry.space_group_name_H-M   'P 1'
#
loop_
_entity.id
_entity.type
_entity.pdbx_description
1 polymer ?
#
loop_
_entity_poly.entity_id
_entity_poly.type
_entity_poly.pdbx_seq_one_letter_code
_entity_poly.pdbx_strand_id
1 'polypeptide(L)'
;TGTCILSTPWDTASVGQLFRCFRKKKKQVQKNYNIYPENMPLPELRQAAVKRKQALFPVMSIKTNKIIGVLSKTDLVDPPRTRVALVDHNEFSQAVKGVEEAEIVEVMDHHRLGTQLSTRDPIRFLNEPVGSTSTLVARRFYHRNVEPSQAVADYLYAGILSDTLNLTSPTAARADREMLEWLTGIAKIDAKKFTEEFFATGSLLRSKTEPSV
;
A
#
# COMPACT_ATOMS: atom_id res chain seq x y z
N THR A 1 7.54 -16.04 -2.63
CA THR A 1 7.54 -14.69 -3.19
C THR A 1 7.00 -13.75 -2.12
N GLY A 2 7.92 -13.19 -1.31
CA GLY A 2 7.53 -12.29 -0.23
C GLY A 2 7.27 -10.88 -0.77
N THR A 3 6.14 -10.30 -0.44
CA THR A 3 5.84 -8.90 -0.67
C THR A 3 6.72 -8.08 0.26
N CYS A 4 7.57 -7.22 -0.29
CA CYS A 4 8.36 -6.28 0.50
C CYS A 4 7.59 -4.97 0.58
N ILE A 5 7.12 -4.63 1.78
CA ILE A 5 6.50 -3.32 2.04
C ILE A 5 7.62 -2.40 2.51
N LEU A 6 8.02 -1.45 1.66
CA LEU A 6 8.87 -0.34 2.05
C LEU A 6 7.98 0.81 2.50
N SER A 7 8.17 1.24 3.73
CA SER A 7 7.45 2.39 4.32
C SER A 7 8.04 3.75 3.94
N THR A 8 9.07 3.76 3.08
CA THR A 8 9.81 4.97 2.68
C THR A 8 10.02 5.00 1.17
N PRO A 9 10.01 6.18 0.53
CA PRO A 9 10.35 6.37 -0.87
C PRO A 9 11.74 5.80 -1.22
N TRP A 10 11.96 5.41 -2.48
CA TRP A 10 13.22 4.80 -2.94
C TRP A 10 14.43 5.71 -2.80
N ASP A 11 14.25 7.02 -2.92
CA ASP A 11 15.28 8.04 -2.72
C ASP A 11 15.78 8.10 -1.27
N THR A 12 14.94 7.69 -0.31
CA THR A 12 15.24 7.63 1.13
C THR A 12 15.44 6.20 1.64
N ALA A 13 15.26 5.19 0.79
CA ALA A 13 15.44 3.79 1.17
C ALA A 13 16.90 3.49 1.52
N SER A 14 17.11 2.66 2.56
CA SER A 14 18.43 2.19 2.95
C SER A 14 18.85 0.92 2.21
N VAL A 15 20.17 0.67 2.17
CA VAL A 15 20.74 -0.57 1.62
C VAL A 15 20.15 -1.81 2.30
N GLY A 16 19.88 -1.75 3.59
CA GLY A 16 19.25 -2.85 4.32
C GLY A 16 17.80 -3.10 3.95
N GLN A 17 17.05 -2.05 3.57
CA GLN A 17 15.69 -2.20 3.06
C GLN A 17 15.69 -2.89 1.70
N LEU A 18 16.58 -2.46 0.78
CA LEU A 18 16.77 -3.13 -0.51
C LEU A 18 17.19 -4.57 -0.32
N PHE A 19 18.14 -4.83 0.59
CA PHE A 19 18.66 -6.17 0.84
C PHE A 19 17.61 -7.16 1.36
N ARG A 20 16.65 -6.71 2.13
CA ARG A 20 15.53 -7.56 2.57
C ARG A 20 14.66 -8.08 1.41
N CYS A 21 14.65 -7.38 0.30
CA CYS A 21 13.97 -7.81 -0.93
C CYS A 21 14.75 -8.90 -1.70
N PHE A 22 16.08 -9.03 -1.46
CA PHE A 22 16.94 -10.00 -2.14
C PHE A 22 17.51 -11.02 -1.17
N ARG A 23 17.01 -12.24 -1.14
CA ARG A 23 17.66 -13.37 -0.46
C ARG A 23 18.61 -14.09 -1.42
N LYS A 24 19.87 -13.67 -1.50
CA LYS A 24 20.91 -14.43 -2.23
C LYS A 24 21.84 -15.20 -1.28
N LYS A 25 22.06 -16.48 -1.60
CA LYS A 25 22.98 -17.38 -0.86
C LYS A 25 24.44 -16.96 -1.07
N LYS A 26 25.25 -17.09 0.00
CA LYS A 26 26.72 -16.87 0.00
C LYS A 26 27.41 -17.79 -1.02
N LYS A 27 28.19 -17.25 -1.96
CA LYS A 27 29.27 -17.96 -2.64
C LYS A 27 30.41 -16.98 -2.99
N GLN A 28 31.62 -17.36 -2.61
CA GLN A 28 32.99 -16.86 -2.90
C GLN A 28 33.44 -15.56 -2.22
N VAL A 29 34.59 -15.66 -1.57
CA VAL A 29 35.32 -14.59 -0.85
C VAL A 29 36.36 -13.99 -1.78
N GLN A 30 36.24 -12.72 -2.14
CA GLN A 30 37.31 -11.89 -2.71
C GLN A 30 38.03 -11.11 -1.58
N LYS A 31 39.34 -11.02 -1.64
CA LYS A 31 40.17 -10.37 -0.62
C LYS A 31 40.31 -8.91 -0.88
N ASN A 32 39.66 -8.06 -1.24
CA ASN A 32 39.65 -6.58 -1.31
C ASN A 32 38.31 -6.05 -1.83
N TYR A 33 37.36 -5.94 -0.94
CA TYR A 33 36.07 -5.36 -1.26
C TYR A 33 35.69 -4.34 -0.19
N ASN A 34 34.94 -3.35 -0.60
CA ASN A 34 34.31 -2.43 0.33
C ASN A 34 33.03 -3.03 0.85
N ILE A 35 32.86 -2.97 2.15
CA ILE A 35 31.65 -3.40 2.86
C ILE A 35 30.81 -2.15 3.14
N TYR A 36 29.51 -2.27 3.00
CA TYR A 36 28.58 -1.17 3.18
C TYR A 36 27.57 -1.48 4.29
N PRO A 37 27.29 -0.52 5.19
CA PRO A 37 26.33 -0.75 6.26
C PRO A 37 24.88 -0.79 5.72
N GLU A 38 24.03 -1.59 6.38
CA GLU A 38 22.63 -1.77 5.96
C GLU A 38 21.79 -0.50 6.01
N ASN A 39 22.19 0.51 6.75
CA ASN A 39 21.51 1.80 6.86
C ASN A 39 22.01 2.86 5.87
N MET A 40 22.98 2.54 5.03
CA MET A 40 23.47 3.46 4.00
C MET A 40 22.35 3.80 3.01
N PRO A 41 22.12 5.07 2.69
CA PRO A 41 21.15 5.46 1.65
C PRO A 41 21.52 4.86 0.28
N LEU A 42 20.52 4.40 -0.47
CA LEU A 42 20.73 3.82 -1.81
C LEU A 42 21.40 4.78 -2.81
N PRO A 43 21.08 6.08 -2.85
CA PRO A 43 21.77 7.02 -3.74
C PRO A 43 23.27 7.08 -3.49
N GLU A 44 23.70 7.04 -2.23
CA GLU A 44 25.12 7.04 -1.86
C GLU A 44 25.80 5.75 -2.32
N LEU A 45 25.16 4.58 -2.12
CA LEU A 45 25.70 3.32 -2.59
C LEU A 45 25.78 3.29 -4.12
N ARG A 46 24.79 3.82 -4.85
CA ARG A 46 24.83 3.93 -6.31
C ARG A 46 26.02 4.76 -6.79
N GLN A 47 26.26 5.94 -6.19
CA GLN A 47 27.42 6.77 -6.51
C GLN A 47 28.76 6.04 -6.24
N ALA A 48 28.84 5.35 -5.12
CA ALA A 48 30.03 4.54 -4.78
C ALA A 48 30.22 3.39 -5.78
N ALA A 49 29.14 2.73 -6.19
CA ALA A 49 29.17 1.60 -7.12
C ALA A 49 29.62 1.99 -8.54
N VAL A 50 29.20 3.16 -9.03
CA VAL A 50 29.61 3.67 -10.36
C VAL A 50 31.12 3.89 -10.42
N LYS A 51 31.71 4.46 -9.37
CA LYS A 51 33.14 4.80 -9.31
C LYS A 51 34.05 3.59 -9.11
N ARG A 52 33.54 2.40 -8.84
CA ARG A 52 34.31 1.22 -8.47
C ARG A 52 34.23 0.10 -9.50
N LYS A 53 35.35 -0.60 -9.70
CA LYS A 53 35.40 -1.83 -10.53
C LYS A 53 34.76 -3.03 -9.86
N GLN A 54 34.44 -2.93 -8.56
CA GLN A 54 33.76 -3.97 -7.77
C GLN A 54 32.37 -4.26 -8.35
N ALA A 55 32.09 -5.53 -8.60
CA ALA A 55 30.80 -5.96 -9.14
C ALA A 55 29.78 -6.34 -8.05
N LEU A 56 30.28 -6.72 -6.87
CA LEU A 56 29.49 -7.18 -5.74
C LEU A 56 29.77 -6.29 -4.51
N PHE A 57 28.72 -5.89 -3.82
CA PHE A 57 28.74 -4.97 -2.68
C PHE A 57 28.22 -5.70 -1.44
N PRO A 58 29.11 -6.23 -0.56
CA PRO A 58 28.70 -6.85 0.69
C PRO A 58 28.02 -5.85 1.61
N VAL A 59 26.92 -6.27 2.21
CA VAL A 59 26.14 -5.49 3.16
C VAL A 59 26.34 -6.04 4.56
N MET A 60 26.65 -5.16 5.51
CA MET A 60 26.89 -5.49 6.91
C MET A 60 25.79 -4.95 7.81
N SER A 61 25.34 -5.77 8.74
CA SER A 61 24.43 -5.31 9.78
C SER A 61 25.17 -4.45 10.81
N ILE A 62 24.63 -3.27 11.06
CA ILE A 62 25.15 -2.36 12.11
C ILE A 62 24.94 -2.92 13.52
N LYS A 63 23.95 -3.81 13.70
CA LYS A 63 23.63 -4.41 15.01
C LYS A 63 24.56 -5.56 15.35
N THR A 64 24.90 -6.39 14.37
CA THR A 64 25.65 -7.64 14.62
C THR A 64 27.07 -7.61 14.09
N ASN A 65 27.44 -6.57 13.36
CA ASN A 65 28.73 -6.41 12.66
C ASN A 65 29.07 -7.62 11.76
N LYS A 66 28.04 -8.29 11.21
CA LYS A 66 28.19 -9.45 10.32
C LYS A 66 27.69 -9.11 8.93
N ILE A 67 28.29 -9.74 7.91
CA ILE A 67 27.78 -9.65 6.54
C ILE A 67 26.43 -10.37 6.49
N ILE A 68 25.40 -9.63 6.11
CA ILE A 68 24.02 -10.13 5.98
C ILE A 68 23.69 -10.47 4.54
N GLY A 69 24.49 -10.01 3.57
CA GLY A 69 24.33 -10.35 2.17
C GLY A 69 25.19 -9.56 1.21
N VAL A 70 24.88 -9.66 -0.07
CA VAL A 70 25.64 -9.03 -1.16
C VAL A 70 24.65 -8.48 -2.19
N LEU A 71 24.89 -7.26 -2.66
CA LEU A 71 24.21 -6.64 -3.80
C LEU A 71 25.14 -6.64 -5.02
N SER A 72 24.59 -6.78 -6.20
CA SER A 72 25.29 -6.58 -7.47
C SER A 72 25.03 -5.18 -8.04
N LYS A 73 25.80 -4.76 -9.04
CA LYS A 73 25.51 -3.51 -9.77
C LYS A 73 24.14 -3.53 -10.43
N THR A 74 23.72 -4.67 -10.94
CA THR A 74 22.39 -4.84 -11.56
C THR A 74 21.26 -4.60 -10.55
N ASP A 75 21.44 -5.10 -9.31
CA ASP A 75 20.47 -4.88 -8.25
C ASP A 75 20.32 -3.40 -7.87
N LEU A 76 21.37 -2.60 -8.12
CA LEU A 76 21.36 -1.15 -7.87
C LEU A 76 20.79 -0.33 -9.03
N VAL A 77 20.90 -0.84 -10.26
CA VAL A 77 20.36 -0.19 -11.47
C VAL A 77 18.86 -0.40 -11.56
N ASP A 78 18.42 -1.63 -11.38
CA ASP A 78 17.00 -2.02 -11.42
C ASP A 78 16.63 -2.78 -10.14
N PRO A 79 16.42 -2.05 -9.03
CA PRO A 79 16.00 -2.67 -7.79
C PRO A 79 14.57 -3.21 -7.89
N PRO A 80 14.25 -4.30 -7.18
CA PRO A 80 12.88 -4.78 -7.14
C PRO A 80 11.99 -3.69 -6.54
N ARG A 81 10.93 -3.37 -7.25
CA ARG A 81 9.96 -2.37 -6.81
C ARG A 81 9.06 -2.96 -5.74
N THR A 82 8.64 -2.12 -4.82
CA THR A 82 7.58 -2.47 -3.89
C THR A 82 6.29 -2.67 -4.67
N ARG A 83 5.66 -3.82 -4.50
CA ARG A 83 4.37 -4.10 -5.12
C ARG A 83 3.26 -3.52 -4.26
N VAL A 84 2.42 -2.69 -4.85
CA VAL A 84 1.31 -2.02 -4.16
C VAL A 84 0.00 -2.23 -4.91
N ALA A 85 -1.08 -2.34 -4.16
CA ALA A 85 -2.44 -2.19 -4.66
C ALA A 85 -2.95 -0.82 -4.26
N LEU A 86 -3.53 -0.09 -5.19
CA LEU A 86 -4.24 1.15 -4.89
C LEU A 86 -5.69 0.80 -4.54
N VAL A 87 -6.17 1.35 -3.45
CA VAL A 87 -7.53 1.13 -2.95
C VAL A 87 -8.14 2.48 -2.66
N ASP A 88 -9.35 2.70 -3.17
CA ASP A 88 -10.13 3.93 -3.00
C ASP A 88 -9.57 5.16 -3.71
N HIS A 89 -8.68 4.97 -4.64
CA HIS A 89 -8.17 5.97 -5.57
C HIS A 89 -7.48 5.32 -6.76
N ASN A 90 -7.43 6.05 -7.89
CA ASN A 90 -6.80 5.59 -9.12
C ASN A 90 -5.87 6.65 -9.73
N GLU A 91 -5.42 7.63 -8.94
CA GLU A 91 -4.50 8.69 -9.35
C GLU A 91 -3.29 8.75 -8.40
N PHE A 92 -2.09 9.00 -8.95
CA PHE A 92 -0.87 9.18 -8.15
C PHE A 92 -0.95 10.39 -7.21
N SER A 93 -1.69 11.43 -7.60
CA SER A 93 -1.89 12.64 -6.80
C SER A 93 -2.61 12.39 -5.47
N GLN A 94 -3.39 11.32 -5.39
CA GLN A 94 -4.15 10.93 -4.20
C GLN A 94 -3.40 9.88 -3.37
N ALA A 95 -2.34 9.31 -3.92
CA ALA A 95 -1.57 8.26 -3.26
C ALA A 95 -0.47 8.82 -2.34
N VAL A 96 0.15 7.95 -1.59
CA VAL A 96 1.31 8.31 -0.77
C VAL A 96 2.48 8.72 -1.65
N LYS A 97 3.26 9.69 -1.22
CA LYS A 97 4.45 10.16 -1.92
C LYS A 97 5.42 9.01 -2.20
N GLY A 98 5.90 8.92 -3.42
CA GLY A 98 6.82 7.86 -3.88
C GLY A 98 6.13 6.62 -4.47
N VAL A 99 4.80 6.59 -4.54
CA VAL A 99 4.05 5.47 -5.14
C VAL A 99 4.35 5.30 -6.63
N GLU A 100 4.72 6.38 -7.30
CA GLU A 100 5.14 6.39 -8.71
C GLU A 100 6.39 5.54 -8.98
N GLU A 101 7.19 5.27 -7.96
CA GLU A 101 8.34 4.37 -8.02
C GLU A 101 8.00 2.91 -7.73
N ALA A 102 6.80 2.64 -7.23
CA ALA A 102 6.34 1.30 -6.92
C ALA A 102 5.88 0.54 -8.18
N GLU A 103 5.71 -0.76 -8.05
CA GLU A 103 5.03 -1.61 -9.02
C GLU A 103 3.55 -1.70 -8.63
N ILE A 104 2.69 -0.96 -9.33
CA ILE A 104 1.25 -1.08 -9.14
C ILE A 104 0.82 -2.44 -9.69
N VAL A 105 0.20 -3.26 -8.87
CA VAL A 105 -0.24 -4.61 -9.25
C VAL A 105 -1.75 -4.75 -9.36
N GLU A 106 -2.47 -3.88 -8.67
CA GLU A 106 -3.93 -3.86 -8.67
C GLU A 106 -4.44 -2.46 -8.34
N VAL A 107 -5.56 -2.07 -8.94
CA VAL A 107 -6.36 -0.93 -8.52
C VAL A 107 -7.76 -1.42 -8.21
N MET A 108 -8.33 -0.98 -7.09
CA MET A 108 -9.70 -1.23 -6.69
C MET A 108 -10.33 0.09 -6.24
N ASP A 109 -11.28 0.59 -7.01
CA ASP A 109 -11.81 1.93 -6.82
C ASP A 109 -13.26 2.07 -7.29
N HIS A 110 -13.95 3.11 -6.86
CA HIS A 110 -15.31 3.45 -7.26
C HIS A 110 -15.44 4.90 -7.77
N HIS A 111 -14.34 5.64 -7.77
CA HIS A 111 -14.32 7.00 -8.26
C HIS A 111 -14.23 7.07 -9.80
N ARG A 112 -14.43 8.25 -10.35
CA ARG A 112 -14.17 8.50 -11.77
C ARG A 112 -12.72 8.17 -12.10
N LEU A 113 -12.47 7.74 -13.33
CA LEU A 113 -11.12 7.43 -13.79
C LEU A 113 -10.27 8.69 -13.88
N GLY A 114 -9.10 8.65 -13.25
CA GLY A 114 -8.05 9.63 -13.45
C GLY A 114 -7.28 9.39 -14.75
N THR A 115 -6.54 10.38 -15.19
CA THR A 115 -5.80 10.35 -16.46
C THR A 115 -4.30 10.09 -16.29
N GLN A 116 -3.80 10.07 -15.08
CA GLN A 116 -2.35 10.07 -14.80
C GLN A 116 -1.78 8.72 -14.38
N LEU A 117 -2.62 7.71 -14.15
CA LEU A 117 -2.12 6.39 -13.79
C LEU A 117 -1.51 5.69 -15.03
N SER A 118 -0.23 5.37 -14.93
CA SER A 118 0.47 4.58 -15.93
C SER A 118 1.18 3.42 -15.25
N THR A 119 1.07 2.22 -15.80
CA THR A 119 1.72 1.02 -15.29
C THR A 119 2.64 0.43 -16.35
N ARG A 120 3.71 -0.26 -15.94
CA ARG A 120 4.65 -0.92 -16.86
C ARG A 120 4.07 -2.19 -17.43
N ASP A 121 3.39 -2.95 -16.60
CA ASP A 121 2.81 -4.24 -16.91
C ASP A 121 1.29 -4.18 -16.81
N PRO A 122 0.57 -5.08 -17.48
CA PRO A 122 -0.86 -5.23 -17.30
C PRO A 122 -1.20 -5.53 -15.84
N ILE A 123 -2.18 -4.82 -15.31
CA ILE A 123 -2.62 -4.95 -13.92
C ILE A 123 -4.09 -5.37 -13.85
N ARG A 124 -4.50 -5.84 -12.68
CA ARG A 124 -5.91 -5.96 -12.40
C ARG A 124 -6.47 -4.58 -12.03
N PHE A 125 -7.39 -4.09 -12.86
CA PHE A 125 -8.07 -2.82 -12.63
C PHE A 125 -9.56 -3.08 -12.42
N LEU A 126 -10.06 -2.82 -11.21
CA LEU A 126 -11.46 -2.93 -10.84
C LEU A 126 -11.97 -1.54 -10.48
N ASN A 127 -12.83 -0.99 -11.32
CA ASN A 127 -13.54 0.24 -11.04
C ASN A 127 -15.02 0.03 -11.38
N GLU A 128 -15.88 0.18 -10.38
CA GLU A 128 -17.32 -0.04 -10.54
C GLU A 128 -18.12 1.10 -9.89
N PRO A 129 -19.27 1.45 -10.45
CA PRO A 129 -20.12 2.51 -9.90
C PRO A 129 -20.92 1.98 -8.69
N VAL A 130 -20.24 1.86 -7.56
CA VAL A 130 -20.79 1.52 -6.24
C VAL A 130 -20.62 2.70 -5.29
N GLY A 131 -21.29 2.69 -4.15
CA GLY A 131 -21.22 3.77 -3.18
C GLY A 131 -19.93 3.80 -2.36
N SER A 132 -19.20 2.67 -2.27
CA SER A 132 -17.98 2.56 -1.48
C SER A 132 -17.03 1.52 -2.05
N THR A 133 -15.71 1.77 -2.00
CA THR A 133 -14.71 0.76 -2.28
C THR A 133 -14.76 -0.40 -1.28
N SER A 134 -15.22 -0.16 -0.05
CA SER A 134 -15.46 -1.22 0.93
C SER A 134 -16.45 -2.27 0.43
N THR A 135 -17.43 -1.88 -0.39
CA THR A 135 -18.36 -2.80 -1.08
C THR A 135 -17.62 -3.73 -2.03
N LEU A 136 -16.66 -3.22 -2.80
CA LEU A 136 -15.86 -4.04 -3.72
C LEU A 136 -14.99 -5.04 -2.95
N VAL A 137 -14.41 -4.62 -1.84
CA VAL A 137 -13.63 -5.50 -0.97
C VAL A 137 -14.51 -6.57 -0.34
N ALA A 138 -15.68 -6.21 0.21
CA ALA A 138 -16.66 -7.14 0.78
C ALA A 138 -17.12 -8.19 -0.25
N ARG A 139 -17.47 -7.75 -1.47
CA ARG A 139 -17.81 -8.64 -2.58
C ARG A 139 -16.68 -9.61 -2.93
N ARG A 140 -15.44 -9.20 -2.81
CA ARG A 140 -14.29 -10.08 -3.06
C ARG A 140 -14.18 -11.19 -2.03
N PHE A 141 -14.49 -10.93 -0.76
CA PHE A 141 -14.63 -11.95 0.27
C PHE A 141 -15.81 -12.88 -0.04
N TYR A 142 -16.97 -12.29 -0.30
CA TYR A 142 -18.22 -13.02 -0.59
C TYR A 142 -18.06 -14.00 -1.77
N HIS A 143 -17.58 -13.53 -2.91
CA HIS A 143 -17.41 -14.36 -4.11
C HIS A 143 -16.33 -15.45 -3.98
N ARG A 144 -15.41 -15.31 -3.03
CA ARG A 144 -14.41 -16.32 -2.73
C ARG A 144 -14.84 -17.29 -1.65
N ASN A 145 -16.02 -17.14 -1.11
CA ASN A 145 -16.49 -17.88 0.06
C ASN A 145 -15.50 -17.83 1.24
N VAL A 146 -14.88 -16.66 1.46
CA VAL A 146 -13.97 -16.41 2.57
C VAL A 146 -14.65 -15.43 3.51
N GLU A 147 -14.84 -15.86 4.74
CA GLU A 147 -15.38 -14.98 5.78
C GLU A 147 -14.28 -14.07 6.32
N PRO A 148 -14.47 -12.75 6.33
CA PRO A 148 -13.52 -11.82 6.97
C PRO A 148 -13.55 -12.01 8.49
N SER A 149 -12.45 -11.67 9.16
CA SER A 149 -12.49 -11.56 10.62
C SER A 149 -13.52 -10.50 11.04
N GLN A 150 -14.06 -10.62 12.26
CA GLN A 150 -15.02 -9.64 12.78
C GLN A 150 -14.51 -8.20 12.64
N ALA A 151 -13.25 -7.93 13.02
CA ALA A 151 -12.67 -6.58 12.92
C ALA A 151 -12.66 -6.07 11.45
N VAL A 152 -12.35 -6.92 10.48
CA VAL A 152 -12.38 -6.56 9.07
C VAL A 152 -13.83 -6.31 8.61
N ALA A 153 -14.78 -7.15 9.05
CA ALA A 153 -16.19 -6.96 8.74
C ALA A 153 -16.72 -5.64 9.33
N ASP A 154 -16.33 -5.29 10.55
CA ASP A 154 -16.68 -4.04 11.20
C ASP A 154 -16.18 -2.83 10.39
N TYR A 155 -14.92 -2.84 9.94
CA TYR A 155 -14.37 -1.76 9.11
C TYR A 155 -15.04 -1.65 7.75
N LEU A 156 -15.31 -2.78 7.07
CA LEU A 156 -15.99 -2.78 5.79
C LEU A 156 -17.42 -2.26 5.93
N TYR A 157 -18.11 -2.68 6.96
CA TYR A 157 -19.47 -2.24 7.27
C TYR A 157 -19.52 -0.73 7.53
N ALA A 158 -18.62 -0.23 8.40
CA ALA A 158 -18.48 1.19 8.70
C ALA A 158 -18.15 2.03 7.46
N GLY A 159 -17.22 1.54 6.61
CA GLY A 159 -16.86 2.21 5.35
C GLY A 159 -18.05 2.35 4.42
N ILE A 160 -18.84 1.28 4.22
CA ILE A 160 -20.02 1.35 3.36
C ILE A 160 -21.06 2.34 3.93
N LEU A 161 -21.33 2.30 5.24
CA LEU A 161 -22.26 3.25 5.88
C LEU A 161 -21.82 4.70 5.73
N SER A 162 -20.52 4.95 5.95
CA SER A 162 -19.93 6.28 5.83
C SER A 162 -20.07 6.85 4.41
N ASP A 163 -19.58 6.15 3.42
CA ASP A 163 -19.52 6.62 2.03
C ASP A 163 -20.88 6.74 1.38
N THR A 164 -21.81 5.86 1.77
CA THR A 164 -23.19 5.87 1.24
C THR A 164 -24.15 6.73 2.06
N LEU A 165 -23.68 7.41 3.11
CA LEU A 165 -24.53 8.12 4.06
C LEU A 165 -25.69 7.24 4.54
N ASN A 166 -25.35 6.05 5.01
CA ASN A 166 -26.33 5.02 5.39
C ASN A 166 -27.33 4.70 4.27
N LEU A 167 -26.83 4.47 3.06
CA LEU A 167 -27.58 4.17 1.84
C LEU A 167 -28.52 5.30 1.35
N THR A 168 -28.34 6.51 1.83
CA THR A 168 -29.13 7.69 1.39
C THR A 168 -28.42 8.52 0.31
N SER A 169 -27.12 8.32 0.10
CA SER A 169 -26.37 8.98 -0.96
C SER A 169 -26.91 8.63 -2.34
N PRO A 170 -26.96 9.59 -3.29
CA PRO A 170 -27.30 9.30 -4.69
C PRO A 170 -26.36 8.29 -5.35
N THR A 171 -25.15 8.10 -4.82
CA THR A 171 -24.16 7.14 -5.30
C THR A 171 -24.37 5.74 -4.75
N ALA A 172 -25.22 5.57 -3.74
CA ALA A 172 -25.51 4.26 -3.16
C ALA A 172 -26.12 3.32 -4.20
N ALA A 173 -25.51 2.16 -4.39
CA ALA A 173 -25.92 1.15 -5.35
C ALA A 173 -26.57 -0.06 -4.66
N ARG A 174 -27.18 -0.93 -5.46
CA ARG A 174 -27.73 -2.20 -4.97
C ARG A 174 -26.65 -3.07 -4.31
N ALA A 175 -25.45 -3.07 -4.87
CA ALA A 175 -24.34 -3.85 -4.33
C ALA A 175 -23.94 -3.44 -2.91
N ASP A 176 -24.02 -2.14 -2.58
CA ASP A 176 -23.75 -1.64 -1.22
C ASP A 176 -24.71 -2.25 -0.21
N ARG A 177 -26.00 -2.28 -0.55
CA ARG A 177 -27.03 -2.88 0.28
C ARG A 177 -26.83 -4.38 0.48
N GLU A 178 -26.56 -5.12 -0.60
CA GLU A 178 -26.31 -6.57 -0.55
C GLU A 178 -25.09 -6.90 0.34
N MET A 179 -24.04 -6.12 0.28
CA MET A 179 -22.85 -6.34 1.11
C MET A 179 -23.08 -5.94 2.57
N LEU A 180 -23.83 -4.88 2.84
CA LEU A 180 -24.23 -4.54 4.22
C LEU A 180 -25.08 -5.66 4.85
N GLU A 181 -26.06 -6.20 4.12
CA GLU A 181 -26.88 -7.33 4.58
C GLU A 181 -26.01 -8.55 4.91
N TRP A 182 -25.08 -8.90 4.03
CA TRP A 182 -24.16 -10.00 4.26
C TRP A 182 -23.25 -9.78 5.48
N LEU A 183 -22.67 -8.58 5.60
CA LEU A 183 -21.78 -8.22 6.70
C LEU A 183 -22.49 -8.13 8.05
N THR A 184 -23.80 -7.86 8.08
CA THR A 184 -24.60 -7.77 9.33
C THR A 184 -24.52 -9.06 10.16
N GLY A 185 -24.34 -10.22 9.52
CA GLY A 185 -24.18 -11.50 10.21
C GLY A 185 -22.82 -11.69 10.87
N ILE A 186 -21.81 -10.89 10.48
CA ILE A 186 -20.39 -11.04 10.88
C ILE A 186 -19.95 -9.85 11.75
N ALA A 187 -20.30 -8.64 11.33
CA ALA A 187 -19.99 -7.41 12.03
C ALA A 187 -20.79 -7.26 13.32
N LYS A 188 -20.20 -6.62 14.33
CA LYS A 188 -20.89 -6.30 15.60
C LYS A 188 -21.18 -4.81 15.75
N ILE A 189 -21.26 -4.10 14.64
CA ILE A 189 -21.59 -2.67 14.64
C ILE A 189 -23.12 -2.49 14.74
N ASP A 190 -23.55 -1.68 15.69
CA ASP A 190 -24.91 -1.12 15.69
C ASP A 190 -24.94 0.02 14.65
N ALA A 191 -25.58 -0.25 13.51
CA ALA A 191 -25.64 0.70 12.40
C ALA A 191 -26.23 2.05 12.80
N LYS A 192 -27.28 2.06 13.64
CA LYS A 192 -27.96 3.28 14.08
C LYS A 192 -27.03 4.12 14.95
N LYS A 193 -26.45 3.51 15.98
CA LYS A 193 -25.54 4.16 16.90
C LYS A 193 -24.30 4.68 16.16
N PHE A 194 -23.71 3.85 15.29
CA PHE A 194 -22.57 4.26 14.48
C PHE A 194 -22.89 5.48 13.62
N THR A 195 -24.00 5.46 12.92
CA THR A 195 -24.44 6.55 12.03
C THR A 195 -24.67 7.84 12.82
N GLU A 196 -25.34 7.77 13.97
CA GLU A 196 -25.57 8.93 14.84
C GLU A 196 -24.25 9.53 15.35
N GLU A 197 -23.32 8.71 15.86
CA GLU A 197 -22.03 9.16 16.37
C GLU A 197 -21.11 9.70 15.25
N PHE A 198 -21.08 9.04 14.09
CA PHE A 198 -20.26 9.43 12.97
C PHE A 198 -20.66 10.81 12.42
N PHE A 199 -21.96 11.03 12.19
CA PHE A 199 -22.45 12.31 11.67
C PHE A 199 -22.41 13.43 12.71
N ALA A 200 -22.64 13.13 14.00
CA ALA A 200 -22.46 14.10 15.06
C ALA A 200 -21.01 14.61 15.13
N THR A 201 -20.02 13.69 15.04
CA THR A 201 -18.59 14.06 15.05
C THR A 201 -18.20 14.83 13.81
N GLY A 202 -18.67 14.46 12.62
CA GLY A 202 -18.43 15.16 11.36
C GLY A 202 -19.00 16.59 11.36
N SER A 203 -20.14 16.80 11.97
CA SER A 203 -20.74 18.13 12.16
C SER A 203 -19.90 19.03 13.07
N LEU A 204 -19.34 18.47 14.16
CA LEU A 204 -18.47 19.21 15.09
C LEU A 204 -17.15 19.62 14.45
N LEU A 205 -16.60 18.81 13.53
CA LEU A 205 -15.39 19.15 12.79
C LEU A 205 -15.63 20.31 11.80
N ARG A 206 -16.78 20.33 11.12
CA ARG A 206 -17.17 21.44 10.21
C ARG A 206 -17.36 22.76 10.96
N SER A 207 -17.94 22.74 12.15
CA SER A 207 -18.17 23.95 12.96
C SER A 207 -16.88 24.59 13.51
N LYS A 208 -15.79 23.84 13.59
CA LYS A 208 -14.47 24.35 14.04
C LYS A 208 -13.58 24.87 12.94
N THR A 209 -13.96 24.70 11.67
CA THR A 209 -13.17 25.14 10.51
C THR A 209 -13.67 26.41 9.84
N GLU A 210 -14.75 27.04 10.31
CA GLU A 210 -15.10 28.38 9.87
C GLU A 210 -14.21 29.41 10.61
N PRO A 211 -13.32 30.13 9.90
CA PRO A 211 -12.62 31.26 10.50
C PRO A 211 -13.66 32.34 10.81
N SER A 212 -13.74 32.72 12.05
CA SER A 212 -14.45 33.95 12.44
C SER A 212 -13.90 35.12 11.64
N VAL A 213 -14.73 35.71 10.79
CA VAL A 213 -14.50 36.95 10.05
C VAL A 213 -14.38 38.10 11.02
#